data_8c9cbbef3608a0d58528ab8d268134b0
#
_entry.id   8c9cbbef3608a0d58528ab8d268134b0
#
_cell.length_a   1.000
_cell.length_b   1.000
_cell.length_c   1.000
_cell.angle_alpha   90.00
_cell.angle_beta   90.00
_cell.angle_gamma   90.00
#
_symmetry.space_group_name_H-M   'P 1'
#
loop_
_entity.id
_entity.type
_entity.pdbx_description
1 polymer ?
#
loop_
_entity_poly.entity_id
_entity_poly.type
_entity_poly.pdbx_seq_one_letter_code
_entity_poly.pdbx_strand_id
1 'polypeptide(L)'
;MTNGYSRLSVISGWLVTAGYFGHSIVNITMPRSPKISALRDDLRNWHYLLGSILLVLVIVRLVAWAKDRGVAPPAGLSPAAFTWGRTLALASYILLLLAPFLGILYGWSDGFPLKLFGVPIPALMGEDRAVWMFTGYFHSGMGFILLVLNVATILTLAYMTLRFGRGLLTALPPGYGAFSFIGLSVTVYAFATFRSPEPGPHAVAIFWAICAAVAIAGWLIHRNRTPKERTAAPGWAKIMAPVGVAIIVALGAYGPHALFRVTPWPMTAVVEGAQRERVMQVAIPVETEYERTIGQETYKWCRFCHTVKKGEKALVGPNLYAIWGQRAGTAPGFAYSAAMMKARDRGLVWNDQTISDYIANPDGFMPGTSMIISSGPVSDAKKRQATINILKRETMGPQADVASPGGH
;
A
#
# COMPACT_ATOMS: atom_id res chain seq x y z
N MET A 1 -15.66 -7.74 -32.41
CA MET A 1 -16.18 -9.10 -32.12
C MET A 1 -15.85 -9.41 -30.66
N THR A 2 -16.82 -9.75 -29.85
CA THR A 2 -16.72 -9.85 -28.38
C THR A 2 -16.17 -11.21 -27.90
N ASN A 3 -15.62 -12.04 -28.78
CA ASN A 3 -15.04 -13.38 -28.50
C ASN A 3 -15.86 -14.26 -27.53
N GLY A 4 -17.19 -14.20 -27.62
CA GLY A 4 -18.07 -14.96 -26.74
C GLY A 4 -18.38 -14.35 -25.37
N TYR A 5 -17.79 -13.19 -25.05
CA TYR A 5 -18.17 -12.43 -23.87
C TYR A 5 -19.48 -11.65 -24.08
N SER A 6 -20.35 -11.65 -23.06
CA SER A 6 -21.58 -10.85 -23.07
C SER A 6 -21.29 -9.34 -23.09
N ARG A 7 -22.27 -8.55 -23.56
CA ARG A 7 -22.17 -7.08 -23.51
C ARG A 7 -21.95 -6.59 -22.08
N LEU A 8 -22.59 -7.23 -21.10
CA LEU A 8 -22.40 -6.89 -19.70
C LEU A 8 -20.96 -7.10 -19.26
N SER A 9 -20.31 -8.18 -19.67
CA SER A 9 -18.91 -8.47 -19.40
C SER A 9 -17.97 -7.42 -20.02
N VAL A 10 -18.24 -6.98 -21.22
CA VAL A 10 -17.44 -5.94 -21.90
C VAL A 10 -17.56 -4.62 -21.16
N ILE A 11 -18.79 -4.16 -20.90
CA ILE A 11 -19.06 -2.88 -20.23
C ILE A 11 -18.49 -2.89 -18.82
N SER A 12 -18.84 -3.92 -18.00
CA SER A 12 -18.37 -4.00 -16.62
C SER A 12 -16.84 -4.10 -16.51
N GLY A 13 -16.18 -4.81 -17.43
CA GLY A 13 -14.72 -4.90 -17.46
C GLY A 13 -14.05 -3.53 -17.65
N TRP A 14 -14.53 -2.72 -18.56
CA TRP A 14 -14.02 -1.37 -18.80
C TRP A 14 -14.39 -0.40 -17.67
N LEU A 15 -15.58 -0.50 -17.09
CA LEU A 15 -15.98 0.32 -15.95
C LEU A 15 -15.14 0.01 -14.72
N VAL A 16 -14.83 -1.28 -14.43
CA VAL A 16 -13.89 -1.64 -13.35
C VAL A 16 -12.52 -1.05 -13.62
N THR A 17 -12.03 -1.09 -14.85
CA THR A 17 -10.74 -0.49 -15.22
C THR A 17 -10.71 1.01 -14.99
N ALA A 18 -11.75 1.73 -15.41
CA ALA A 18 -11.85 3.17 -15.20
C ALA A 18 -11.98 3.55 -13.72
N GLY A 19 -12.83 2.82 -12.97
CA GLY A 19 -13.00 3.01 -11.52
C GLY A 19 -11.70 2.73 -10.74
N TYR A 20 -10.98 1.68 -11.09
CA TYR A 20 -9.68 1.35 -10.50
C TYR A 20 -8.64 2.44 -10.78
N PHE A 21 -8.60 3.00 -11.99
CA PHE A 21 -7.71 4.12 -12.31
C PHE A 21 -7.99 5.34 -11.44
N GLY A 22 -9.24 5.78 -11.36
CA GLY A 22 -9.63 6.93 -10.52
C GLY A 22 -9.32 6.71 -9.04
N HIS A 23 -9.65 5.52 -8.51
CA HIS A 23 -9.34 5.15 -7.12
C HIS A 23 -7.82 5.10 -6.86
N SER A 24 -7.03 4.62 -7.83
CA SER A 24 -5.57 4.54 -7.71
C SER A 24 -4.91 5.91 -7.59
N ILE A 25 -5.41 6.93 -8.28
CA ILE A 25 -4.92 8.31 -8.15
C ILE A 25 -5.08 8.80 -6.72
N VAL A 26 -6.26 8.59 -6.12
CA VAL A 26 -6.49 8.94 -4.71
C VAL A 26 -5.53 8.19 -3.79
N ASN A 27 -5.35 6.89 -4.01
CA ASN A 27 -4.48 6.03 -3.21
C ASN A 27 -3.00 6.44 -3.21
N ILE A 28 -2.48 6.94 -4.33
CA ILE A 28 -1.09 7.42 -4.40
C ILE A 28 -0.92 8.84 -3.88
N THR A 29 -1.98 9.65 -3.90
CA THR A 29 -1.96 11.04 -3.43
C THR A 29 -2.15 11.14 -1.92
N MET A 30 -3.06 10.34 -1.38
CA MET A 30 -3.42 10.38 0.04
C MET A 30 -2.23 10.19 1.00
N PRO A 31 -1.30 9.21 0.85
CA PRO A 31 -0.15 9.08 1.74
C PRO A 31 0.81 10.27 1.71
N ARG A 32 0.81 11.05 0.64
CA ARG A 32 1.68 12.22 0.45
C ARG A 32 1.12 13.50 1.04
N SER A 33 -0.19 13.56 1.26
CA SER A 33 -0.83 14.72 1.89
C SER A 33 -0.48 14.81 3.39
N PRO A 34 -0.41 16.01 3.97
CA PRO A 34 -0.22 16.16 5.40
C PRO A 34 -1.29 15.41 6.19
N LYS A 35 -0.91 14.69 7.26
CA LYS A 35 -1.83 13.81 8.01
C LYS A 35 -3.05 14.55 8.57
N ILE A 36 -2.85 15.80 8.99
CA ILE A 36 -3.90 16.65 9.53
C ILE A 36 -4.07 17.81 8.55
N SER A 37 -4.99 17.66 7.61
CA SER A 37 -5.31 18.71 6.63
C SER A 37 -6.66 18.42 5.99
N ALA A 38 -7.37 19.48 5.60
CA ALA A 38 -8.62 19.37 4.84
C ALA A 38 -8.43 18.53 3.56
N LEU A 39 -7.28 18.68 2.88
CA LEU A 39 -6.96 17.86 1.71
C LEU A 39 -6.95 16.36 2.04
N ARG A 40 -6.40 15.98 3.21
CA ARG A 40 -6.36 14.56 3.62
C ARG A 40 -7.75 14.02 3.87
N ASP A 41 -8.62 14.83 4.48
CA ASP A 41 -10.01 14.44 4.76
C ASP A 41 -10.81 14.33 3.47
N ASP A 42 -10.62 15.23 2.53
CA ASP A 42 -11.24 15.16 1.21
C ASP A 42 -10.79 13.91 0.45
N LEU A 43 -9.49 13.60 0.48
CA LEU A 43 -8.94 12.38 -0.16
C LEU A 43 -9.50 11.10 0.49
N ARG A 44 -9.73 11.08 1.81
CA ARG A 44 -10.41 9.96 2.49
C ARG A 44 -11.86 9.82 2.01
N ASN A 45 -12.60 10.91 1.91
CA ASN A 45 -13.96 10.91 1.40
C ASN A 45 -14.00 10.37 -0.04
N TRP A 46 -13.11 10.82 -0.91
CA TRP A 46 -12.97 10.30 -2.26
C TRP A 46 -12.56 8.82 -2.28
N HIS A 47 -11.67 8.39 -1.39
CA HIS A 47 -11.28 6.98 -1.26
C HIS A 47 -12.50 6.10 -0.95
N TYR A 48 -13.33 6.49 0.00
CA TYR A 48 -14.53 5.75 0.38
C TYR A 48 -15.57 5.74 -0.75
N LEU A 49 -15.82 6.88 -1.37
CA LEU A 49 -16.76 7.00 -2.47
C LEU A 49 -16.35 6.12 -3.67
N LEU A 50 -15.13 6.32 -4.17
CA LEU A 50 -14.63 5.58 -5.33
C LEU A 50 -14.45 4.09 -5.01
N GLY A 51 -14.04 3.74 -3.80
CA GLY A 51 -13.98 2.36 -3.32
C GLY A 51 -15.34 1.68 -3.31
N SER A 52 -16.40 2.38 -2.87
CA SER A 52 -17.77 1.87 -2.87
C SER A 52 -18.33 1.70 -4.29
N ILE A 53 -18.07 2.65 -5.18
CA ILE A 53 -18.43 2.53 -6.60
C ILE A 53 -17.71 1.34 -7.22
N LEU A 54 -16.42 1.20 -6.98
CA LEU A 54 -15.61 0.09 -7.50
C LEU A 54 -16.11 -1.25 -6.97
N LEU A 55 -16.51 -1.34 -5.70
CA LEU A 55 -17.14 -2.54 -5.13
C LEU A 55 -18.37 -2.97 -5.93
N VAL A 56 -19.29 -2.05 -6.20
CA VAL A 56 -20.50 -2.34 -7.00
C VAL A 56 -20.12 -2.81 -8.40
N LEU A 57 -19.19 -2.12 -9.06
CA LEU A 57 -18.72 -2.49 -10.40
C LEU A 57 -18.07 -3.89 -10.42
N VAL A 58 -17.28 -4.23 -9.39
CA VAL A 58 -16.67 -5.56 -9.26
C VAL A 58 -17.71 -6.64 -9.02
N ILE A 59 -18.74 -6.38 -8.20
CA ILE A 59 -19.87 -7.32 -8.02
C ILE A 59 -20.56 -7.58 -9.37
N VAL A 60 -20.91 -6.52 -10.10
CA VAL A 60 -21.50 -6.65 -11.44
C VAL A 60 -20.58 -7.44 -12.38
N ARG A 61 -19.26 -7.18 -12.31
CA ARG A 61 -18.26 -7.89 -13.09
C ARG A 61 -18.20 -9.39 -12.75
N LEU A 62 -18.25 -9.75 -11.48
CA LEU A 62 -18.26 -11.16 -11.04
C LEU A 62 -19.55 -11.87 -11.42
N VAL A 63 -20.70 -11.19 -11.37
CA VAL A 63 -21.97 -11.73 -11.88
C VAL A 63 -21.90 -11.99 -13.38
N ALA A 64 -21.36 -11.03 -14.16
CA ALA A 64 -21.11 -11.21 -15.58
C ALA A 64 -20.14 -12.38 -15.84
N TRP A 65 -19.08 -12.49 -15.03
CA TRP A 65 -18.15 -13.62 -15.09
C TRP A 65 -18.83 -14.97 -14.90
N ALA A 66 -19.73 -15.07 -13.93
CA ALA A 66 -20.47 -16.31 -13.67
C ALA A 66 -21.35 -16.71 -14.86
N LYS A 67 -21.94 -15.73 -15.55
CA LYS A 67 -22.73 -15.97 -16.79
C LYS A 67 -21.84 -16.40 -17.97
N ASP A 68 -20.60 -15.93 -18.04
CA ASP A 68 -19.64 -16.18 -19.12
C ASP A 68 -18.74 -17.41 -18.85
N ARG A 69 -19.15 -18.35 -18.01
CA ARG A 69 -18.35 -19.55 -17.68
C ARG A 69 -18.07 -20.44 -18.91
N GLY A 70 -18.97 -20.45 -19.90
CA GLY A 70 -18.85 -21.23 -21.11
C GLY A 70 -18.03 -20.59 -22.24
N VAL A 71 -17.37 -19.43 -22.01
CA VAL A 71 -16.55 -18.81 -23.04
C VAL A 71 -15.39 -19.71 -23.41
N ALA A 72 -15.35 -20.09 -24.69
CA ALA A 72 -14.29 -20.92 -25.22
C ALA A 72 -12.98 -20.15 -25.47
N PRO A 73 -11.82 -20.83 -25.39
CA PRO A 73 -10.56 -20.23 -25.83
C PRO A 73 -10.66 -19.75 -27.28
N PRO A 74 -10.13 -18.56 -27.62
CA PRO A 74 -10.01 -18.12 -29.00
C PRO A 74 -9.22 -19.13 -29.83
N ALA A 75 -9.53 -19.20 -31.13
CA ALA A 75 -8.81 -20.05 -32.07
C ALA A 75 -7.29 -19.85 -31.94
N GLY A 76 -6.54 -20.95 -31.83
CA GLY A 76 -5.10 -20.94 -31.67
C GLY A 76 -4.60 -20.64 -30.24
N LEU A 77 -5.44 -20.47 -29.22
CA LEU A 77 -5.01 -20.37 -27.82
C LEU A 77 -5.20 -21.70 -27.10
N SER A 78 -4.17 -22.19 -26.41
CA SER A 78 -4.30 -23.41 -25.62
C SER A 78 -5.27 -23.19 -24.45
N PRO A 79 -6.07 -24.22 -24.06
CA PRO A 79 -6.96 -24.12 -22.91
C PRO A 79 -6.26 -23.74 -21.61
N ALA A 80 -5.00 -24.17 -21.43
CA ALA A 80 -4.21 -23.82 -20.24
C ALA A 80 -3.84 -22.33 -20.21
N ALA A 81 -3.42 -21.74 -21.33
CA ALA A 81 -3.11 -20.31 -21.43
C ALA A 81 -4.35 -19.44 -21.22
N PHE A 82 -5.49 -19.88 -21.73
CA PHE A 82 -6.77 -19.23 -21.48
C PHE A 82 -7.16 -19.27 -20.00
N THR A 83 -7.05 -20.45 -19.37
CA THR A 83 -7.30 -20.62 -17.93
C THR A 83 -6.38 -19.76 -17.10
N TRP A 84 -5.08 -19.70 -17.42
CA TRP A 84 -4.11 -18.85 -16.74
C TRP A 84 -4.53 -17.37 -16.74
N GLY A 85 -4.81 -16.78 -17.89
CA GLY A 85 -5.22 -15.38 -18.00
C GLY A 85 -6.54 -15.09 -17.25
N ARG A 86 -7.50 -16.01 -17.30
CA ARG A 86 -8.76 -15.89 -16.56
C ARG A 86 -8.55 -16.00 -15.05
N THR A 87 -7.65 -16.86 -14.59
CA THR A 87 -7.34 -17.01 -13.15
C THR A 87 -6.66 -15.78 -12.58
N LEU A 88 -5.72 -15.15 -13.31
CA LEU A 88 -5.11 -13.87 -12.93
C LEU A 88 -6.17 -12.78 -12.77
N ALA A 89 -7.09 -12.67 -13.74
CA ALA A 89 -8.15 -11.68 -13.67
C ALA A 89 -9.13 -11.95 -12.53
N LEU A 90 -9.53 -13.21 -12.32
CA LEU A 90 -10.43 -13.59 -11.24
C LEU A 90 -9.81 -13.28 -9.86
N ALA A 91 -8.53 -13.60 -9.66
CA ALA A 91 -7.81 -13.26 -8.43
C ALA A 91 -7.82 -11.74 -8.17
N SER A 92 -7.55 -10.92 -9.19
CA SER A 92 -7.59 -9.46 -9.06
C SER A 92 -8.99 -8.95 -8.68
N TYR A 93 -10.06 -9.49 -9.30
CA TYR A 93 -11.44 -9.09 -8.97
C TYR A 93 -11.85 -9.54 -7.56
N ILE A 94 -11.44 -10.72 -7.12
CA ILE A 94 -11.71 -11.20 -5.74
C ILE A 94 -10.99 -10.29 -4.74
N LEU A 95 -9.75 -9.90 -5.01
CA LEU A 95 -9.02 -8.96 -4.14
C LEU A 95 -9.73 -7.61 -4.06
N LEU A 96 -10.17 -7.06 -5.19
CA LEU A 96 -10.93 -5.81 -5.21
C LEU A 96 -12.30 -5.94 -4.52
N LEU A 97 -12.91 -7.12 -4.53
CA LEU A 97 -14.13 -7.39 -3.77
C LEU A 97 -13.87 -7.37 -2.26
N LEU A 98 -12.75 -7.95 -1.81
CA LEU A 98 -12.39 -8.05 -0.39
C LEU A 98 -11.85 -6.74 0.20
N ALA A 99 -11.22 -5.89 -0.63
CA ALA A 99 -10.56 -4.67 -0.19
C ALA A 99 -11.46 -3.71 0.62
N PRO A 100 -12.71 -3.38 0.22
CA PRO A 100 -13.57 -2.50 0.99
C PRO A 100 -13.95 -3.08 2.36
N PHE A 101 -14.18 -4.38 2.48
CA PHE A 101 -14.50 -5.03 3.75
C PHE A 101 -13.32 -4.96 4.72
N LEU A 102 -12.11 -5.23 4.24
CA LEU A 102 -10.90 -5.07 5.03
C LEU A 102 -10.69 -3.60 5.44
N GLY A 103 -10.99 -2.64 4.55
CA GLY A 103 -10.89 -1.21 4.84
C GLY A 103 -11.90 -0.74 5.90
N ILE A 104 -13.13 -1.24 5.86
CA ILE A 104 -14.16 -0.95 6.87
C ILE A 104 -13.73 -1.51 8.24
N LEU A 105 -13.32 -2.77 8.31
CA LEU A 105 -12.82 -3.39 9.53
C LEU A 105 -11.57 -2.67 10.07
N TYR A 106 -10.67 -2.25 9.18
CA TYR A 106 -9.49 -1.47 9.52
C TYR A 106 -9.88 -0.13 10.19
N GLY A 107 -10.84 0.60 9.61
CA GLY A 107 -11.33 1.85 10.17
C GLY A 107 -12.04 1.65 11.52
N TRP A 108 -12.94 0.69 11.63
CA TRP A 108 -13.66 0.41 12.88
C TRP A 108 -12.73 -0.04 14.00
N SER A 109 -11.78 -0.92 13.73
CA SER A 109 -10.82 -1.41 14.73
C SER A 109 -9.83 -0.35 15.22
N ASP A 110 -9.70 0.76 14.49
CA ASP A 110 -8.96 1.96 14.92
C ASP A 110 -9.85 2.99 15.65
N GLY A 111 -11.17 2.74 15.72
CA GLY A 111 -12.14 3.68 16.25
C GLY A 111 -12.39 4.88 15.33
N PHE A 112 -12.04 4.76 14.04
CA PHE A 112 -12.21 5.85 13.08
C PHE A 112 -13.68 5.95 12.63
N PRO A 113 -14.30 7.15 12.68
CA PRO A 113 -15.68 7.35 12.21
C PRO A 113 -15.72 7.31 10.67
N LEU A 114 -16.09 6.18 10.12
CA LEU A 114 -16.30 6.06 8.67
C LEU A 114 -17.54 6.85 8.23
N LYS A 115 -17.41 7.58 7.13
CA LYS A 115 -18.52 8.32 6.52
C LYS A 115 -18.61 7.97 5.04
N LEU A 116 -19.82 7.65 4.58
CA LEU A 116 -20.11 7.49 3.17
C LEU A 116 -21.06 8.59 2.72
N PHE A 117 -20.65 9.43 1.77
CA PHE A 117 -21.40 10.64 1.36
C PHE A 117 -21.74 11.57 2.53
N GLY A 118 -20.85 11.69 3.53
CA GLY A 118 -21.10 12.48 4.74
C GLY A 118 -21.98 11.80 5.79
N VAL A 119 -22.62 10.67 5.47
CA VAL A 119 -23.42 9.88 6.41
C VAL A 119 -22.50 8.94 7.20
N PRO A 120 -22.52 9.00 8.54
CA PRO A 120 -21.70 8.11 9.35
C PRO A 120 -22.17 6.65 9.22
N ILE A 121 -21.22 5.75 9.04
CA ILE A 121 -21.46 4.30 9.07
C ILE A 121 -21.23 3.84 10.50
N PRO A 122 -22.26 3.30 11.18
CA PRO A 122 -22.12 2.80 12.54
C PRO A 122 -21.02 1.73 12.63
N ALA A 123 -20.14 1.84 13.62
CA ALA A 123 -19.16 0.81 13.90
C ALA A 123 -19.84 -0.43 14.51
N LEU A 124 -19.62 -1.60 13.91
CA LEU A 124 -20.13 -2.86 14.44
C LEU A 124 -19.17 -3.55 15.41
N MET A 125 -18.00 -2.95 15.63
CA MET A 125 -16.99 -3.40 16.60
C MET A 125 -16.30 -2.21 17.25
N GLY A 126 -15.76 -2.41 18.44
CA GLY A 126 -14.88 -1.47 19.12
C GLY A 126 -13.44 -1.53 18.62
N GLU A 127 -12.58 -0.74 19.27
CA GLU A 127 -11.14 -0.73 19.01
C GLU A 127 -10.52 -2.09 19.32
N ASP A 128 -9.76 -2.62 18.36
CA ASP A 128 -9.03 -3.89 18.49
C ASP A 128 -7.71 -3.82 17.74
N ARG A 129 -6.61 -3.84 18.46
CA ARG A 129 -5.27 -3.71 17.87
C ARG A 129 -4.89 -4.87 16.97
N ALA A 130 -5.30 -6.10 17.28
CA ALA A 130 -4.97 -7.26 16.46
C ALA A 130 -5.73 -7.24 15.12
N VAL A 131 -7.03 -6.91 15.18
CA VAL A 131 -7.86 -6.72 13.98
C VAL A 131 -7.34 -5.56 13.14
N TRP A 132 -6.95 -4.45 13.77
CA TRP A 132 -6.36 -3.29 13.08
C TRP A 132 -5.07 -3.67 12.34
N MET A 133 -4.16 -4.42 13.00
CA MET A 133 -2.92 -4.86 12.36
C MET A 133 -3.18 -5.80 11.19
N PHE A 134 -4.06 -6.78 11.37
CA PHE A 134 -4.39 -7.75 10.34
C PHE A 134 -5.06 -7.09 9.12
N THR A 135 -6.11 -6.33 9.37
CA THR A 135 -6.88 -5.70 8.29
C THR A 135 -6.08 -4.62 7.59
N GLY A 136 -5.31 -3.81 8.34
CA GLY A 136 -4.41 -2.80 7.80
C GLY A 136 -3.27 -3.40 6.96
N TYR A 137 -2.70 -4.53 7.40
CA TYR A 137 -1.69 -5.25 6.64
C TYR A 137 -2.19 -5.66 5.25
N PHE A 138 -3.36 -6.30 5.19
CA PHE A 138 -3.91 -6.78 3.92
C PHE A 138 -4.57 -5.67 3.11
N HIS A 139 -5.29 -4.72 3.72
CA HIS A 139 -5.91 -3.61 3.00
C HIS A 139 -4.85 -2.68 2.38
N SER A 140 -3.89 -2.21 3.18
CA SER A 140 -2.80 -1.36 2.69
C SER A 140 -1.80 -2.13 1.83
N GLY A 141 -1.59 -3.42 2.13
CA GLY A 141 -0.74 -4.33 1.37
C GLY A 141 -1.34 -4.81 0.04
N MET A 142 -2.62 -4.55 -0.21
CA MET A 142 -3.31 -4.96 -1.45
C MET A 142 -2.59 -4.47 -2.71
N GLY A 143 -1.99 -3.28 -2.64
CA GLY A 143 -1.21 -2.73 -3.74
C GLY A 143 -0.04 -3.63 -4.15
N PHE A 144 0.63 -4.33 -3.23
CA PHE A 144 1.73 -5.27 -3.53
C PHE A 144 1.21 -6.53 -4.20
N ILE A 145 0.07 -7.05 -3.75
CA ILE A 145 -0.55 -8.23 -4.36
C ILE A 145 -0.98 -7.89 -5.79
N LEU A 146 -1.65 -6.77 -5.99
CA LEU A 146 -2.05 -6.30 -7.32
C LEU A 146 -0.84 -6.00 -8.21
N LEU A 147 0.26 -5.47 -7.65
CA LEU A 147 1.49 -5.23 -8.40
C LEU A 147 2.02 -6.53 -9.01
N VAL A 148 2.22 -7.59 -8.20
CA VAL A 148 2.77 -8.85 -8.72
C VAL A 148 1.81 -9.54 -9.70
N LEU A 149 0.49 -9.44 -9.49
CA LEU A 149 -0.50 -9.91 -10.45
C LEU A 149 -0.47 -9.13 -11.78
N ASN A 150 -0.33 -7.80 -11.70
CA ASN A 150 -0.22 -6.94 -12.89
C ASN A 150 1.08 -7.23 -13.66
N VAL A 151 2.22 -7.38 -12.96
CA VAL A 151 3.49 -7.79 -13.56
C VAL A 151 3.34 -9.15 -14.25
N ALA A 152 2.78 -10.15 -13.57
CA ALA A 152 2.56 -11.47 -14.14
C ALA A 152 1.66 -11.40 -15.39
N THR A 153 0.61 -10.57 -15.36
CA THR A 153 -0.28 -10.38 -16.50
C THR A 153 0.45 -9.75 -17.68
N ILE A 154 1.22 -8.66 -17.47
CA ILE A 154 1.94 -7.97 -18.54
C ILE A 154 3.03 -8.87 -19.12
N LEU A 155 3.80 -9.58 -18.29
CA LEU A 155 4.81 -10.55 -18.76
C LEU A 155 4.17 -11.69 -19.55
N THR A 156 3.01 -12.18 -19.10
CA THR A 156 2.24 -13.19 -19.84
C THR A 156 1.79 -12.66 -21.19
N LEU A 157 1.24 -11.44 -21.24
CA LEU A 157 0.84 -10.78 -22.48
C LEU A 157 2.02 -10.62 -23.45
N ALA A 158 3.15 -10.13 -22.95
CA ALA A 158 4.37 -9.95 -23.76
C ALA A 158 4.88 -11.30 -24.29
N TYR A 159 5.07 -12.29 -23.43
CA TYR A 159 5.52 -13.62 -23.82
C TYR A 159 4.62 -14.24 -24.90
N MET A 160 3.33 -14.23 -24.68
CA MET A 160 2.40 -14.85 -25.59
C MET A 160 2.26 -14.09 -26.91
N THR A 161 2.32 -12.73 -26.88
CA THR A 161 2.32 -11.93 -28.11
C THR A 161 3.58 -12.22 -28.93
N LEU A 162 4.73 -12.31 -28.31
CA LEU A 162 6.01 -12.59 -28.99
C LEU A 162 6.07 -14.04 -29.50
N ARG A 163 5.60 -15.00 -28.71
CA ARG A 163 5.74 -16.43 -29.01
C ARG A 163 4.66 -16.94 -29.95
N PHE A 164 3.40 -16.50 -29.77
CA PHE A 164 2.24 -17.06 -30.44
C PHE A 164 1.48 -16.05 -31.31
N GLY A 165 1.85 -14.77 -31.29
CA GLY A 165 1.21 -13.76 -32.10
C GLY A 165 -0.14 -13.29 -31.56
N ARG A 166 -1.01 -12.82 -32.44
CA ARG A 166 -2.31 -12.23 -32.16
C ARG A 166 -3.25 -13.26 -31.49
N GLY A 167 -3.93 -12.90 -30.46
CA GLY A 167 -4.96 -13.76 -29.87
C GLY A 167 -5.03 -13.73 -28.35
N LEU A 168 -4.00 -13.26 -27.67
CA LEU A 168 -4.00 -13.31 -26.21
C LEU A 168 -4.71 -12.13 -25.57
N LEU A 169 -4.69 -10.92 -26.16
CA LEU A 169 -5.53 -9.81 -25.68
C LEU A 169 -7.02 -10.18 -25.77
N THR A 170 -7.37 -11.04 -26.73
CA THR A 170 -8.72 -11.59 -26.86
C THR A 170 -9.00 -12.76 -25.89
N ALA A 171 -7.97 -13.34 -25.31
CA ALA A 171 -8.07 -14.41 -24.31
C ALA A 171 -8.30 -13.87 -22.90
N LEU A 172 -7.82 -12.66 -22.62
CA LEU A 172 -8.09 -12.00 -21.34
C LEU A 172 -9.55 -11.51 -21.31
N PRO A 173 -10.13 -11.47 -20.11
CA PRO A 173 -11.41 -10.82 -19.92
C PRO A 173 -11.37 -9.36 -20.40
N PRO A 174 -12.47 -8.85 -20.98
CA PRO A 174 -12.52 -7.47 -21.47
C PRO A 174 -12.08 -6.44 -20.43
N GLY A 175 -11.23 -5.49 -20.83
CA GLY A 175 -10.67 -4.45 -19.97
C GLY A 175 -9.47 -4.89 -19.10
N TYR A 176 -9.29 -6.19 -18.83
CA TYR A 176 -8.29 -6.64 -17.83
C TYR A 176 -6.83 -6.35 -18.25
N GLY A 177 -6.52 -6.42 -19.52
CA GLY A 177 -5.17 -6.03 -20.01
C GLY A 177 -4.86 -4.56 -19.72
N ALA A 178 -5.82 -3.66 -19.96
CA ALA A 178 -5.70 -2.24 -19.64
C ALA A 178 -5.66 -2.00 -18.13
N PHE A 179 -6.49 -2.70 -17.36
CA PHE A 179 -6.44 -2.69 -15.89
C PHE A 179 -5.04 -2.99 -15.36
N SER A 180 -4.42 -4.08 -15.84
CA SER A 180 -3.09 -4.48 -15.38
C SER A 180 -2.00 -3.51 -15.81
N PHE A 181 -2.08 -2.95 -17.00
CA PHE A 181 -1.13 -1.95 -17.47
C PHE A 181 -1.23 -0.65 -16.68
N ILE A 182 -2.43 -0.16 -16.42
CA ILE A 182 -2.69 1.03 -15.60
C ILE A 182 -2.19 0.78 -14.17
N GLY A 183 -2.54 -0.35 -13.57
CA GLY A 183 -2.10 -0.70 -12.21
C GLY A 183 -0.58 -0.75 -12.08
N LEU A 184 0.11 -1.34 -13.05
CA LEU A 184 1.58 -1.34 -13.10
C LEU A 184 2.14 0.07 -13.23
N SER A 185 1.60 0.88 -14.16
CA SER A 185 2.06 2.26 -14.39
C SER A 185 1.89 3.13 -13.14
N VAL A 186 0.73 3.07 -12.49
CA VAL A 186 0.46 3.78 -11.23
C VAL A 186 1.43 3.34 -10.13
N THR A 187 1.69 2.04 -10.02
CA THR A 187 2.61 1.52 -9.00
C THR A 187 4.05 1.96 -9.27
N VAL A 188 4.51 1.90 -10.52
CA VAL A 188 5.85 2.40 -10.91
C VAL A 188 5.98 3.89 -10.60
N TYR A 189 4.96 4.69 -10.93
CA TYR A 189 4.92 6.11 -10.58
C TYR A 189 5.01 6.31 -9.07
N ALA A 190 4.21 5.58 -8.29
CA ALA A 190 4.21 5.67 -6.84
C ALA A 190 5.60 5.36 -6.24
N PHE A 191 6.27 4.30 -6.69
CA PHE A 191 7.61 3.93 -6.21
C PHE A 191 8.68 4.92 -6.66
N ALA A 192 8.66 5.36 -7.91
CA ALA A 192 9.63 6.31 -8.45
C ALA A 192 9.58 7.66 -7.72
N THR A 193 8.40 8.09 -7.30
CA THR A 193 8.18 9.38 -6.64
C THR A 193 8.12 9.29 -5.11
N PHE A 194 8.20 8.09 -4.54
CA PHE A 194 8.02 7.87 -3.11
C PHE A 194 9.08 8.58 -2.26
N ARG A 195 10.34 8.57 -2.70
CA ARG A 195 11.48 9.18 -1.99
C ARG A 195 11.91 10.54 -2.52
N SER A 196 11.33 10.97 -3.63
CA SER A 196 11.64 12.24 -4.27
C SER A 196 10.67 13.33 -3.83
N PRO A 197 11.05 14.64 -3.92
CA PRO A 197 10.08 15.72 -3.91
C PRO A 197 9.00 15.46 -4.95
N GLU A 198 7.79 15.98 -4.74
CA GLU A 198 6.73 15.83 -5.73
C GLU A 198 7.22 16.29 -7.10
N PRO A 199 7.12 15.44 -8.14
CA PRO A 199 7.55 15.82 -9.46
C PRO A 199 6.65 16.95 -9.96
N GLY A 200 7.28 17.95 -10.58
CA GLY A 200 6.53 19.04 -11.21
C GLY A 200 5.57 18.54 -12.30
N PRO A 201 4.55 19.34 -12.67
CA PRO A 201 3.49 18.91 -13.59
C PRO A 201 4.03 18.44 -14.95
N HIS A 202 5.15 19.00 -15.41
CA HIS A 202 5.81 18.56 -16.64
C HIS A 202 6.36 17.12 -16.52
N ALA A 203 7.00 16.76 -15.41
CA ALA A 203 7.53 15.42 -15.19
C ALA A 203 6.40 14.39 -15.11
N VAL A 204 5.29 14.75 -14.46
CA VAL A 204 4.07 13.92 -14.41
C VAL A 204 3.51 13.70 -15.81
N ALA A 205 3.38 14.77 -16.61
CA ALA A 205 2.87 14.69 -17.98
C ALA A 205 3.77 13.82 -18.87
N ILE A 206 5.10 13.98 -18.77
CA ILE A 206 6.07 13.16 -19.51
C ILE A 206 5.94 11.68 -19.12
N PHE A 207 5.85 11.36 -17.84
CA PHE A 207 5.67 9.97 -17.39
C PHE A 207 4.43 9.32 -18.02
N TRP A 208 3.28 10.00 -17.95
CA TRP A 208 2.04 9.44 -18.51
C TRP A 208 2.05 9.41 -20.03
N ALA A 209 2.72 10.36 -20.71
CA ALA A 209 2.94 10.32 -22.15
C ALA A 209 3.79 9.10 -22.56
N ILE A 210 4.84 8.77 -21.79
CA ILE A 210 5.65 7.56 -22.01
C ILE A 210 4.79 6.30 -21.82
N CYS A 211 3.99 6.23 -20.76
CA CYS A 211 3.08 5.10 -20.52
C CYS A 211 2.09 4.94 -21.70
N ALA A 212 1.50 6.03 -22.18
CA ALA A 212 0.60 6.01 -23.35
C ALA A 212 1.33 5.53 -24.61
N ALA A 213 2.54 6.02 -24.87
CA ALA A 213 3.35 5.60 -26.02
C ALA A 213 3.68 4.11 -25.97
N VAL A 214 4.05 3.58 -24.79
CA VAL A 214 4.30 2.14 -24.57
C VAL A 214 3.03 1.32 -24.80
N ALA A 215 1.87 1.78 -24.33
CA ALA A 215 0.60 1.10 -24.55
C ALA A 215 0.22 1.06 -26.04
N ILE A 216 0.39 2.17 -26.74
CA ILE A 216 0.13 2.28 -28.19
C ILE A 216 1.09 1.38 -28.97
N ALA A 217 2.39 1.40 -28.66
CA ALA A 217 3.40 0.55 -29.30
C ALA A 217 3.08 -0.93 -29.07
N GLY A 218 2.74 -1.32 -27.85
CA GLY A 218 2.32 -2.69 -27.50
C GLY A 218 1.06 -3.12 -28.29
N TRP A 219 0.09 -2.23 -28.40
CA TRP A 219 -1.13 -2.49 -29.19
C TRP A 219 -0.83 -2.63 -30.69
N LEU A 220 0.01 -1.76 -31.27
CA LEU A 220 0.43 -1.83 -32.67
C LEU A 220 1.20 -3.13 -32.96
N ILE A 221 2.13 -3.51 -32.10
CA ILE A 221 2.87 -4.78 -32.21
C ILE A 221 1.87 -5.96 -32.19
N HIS A 222 0.93 -5.95 -31.26
CA HIS A 222 -0.09 -7.00 -31.16
C HIS A 222 -0.98 -7.04 -32.40
N ARG A 223 -1.45 -5.88 -32.87
CA ARG A 223 -2.34 -5.76 -34.03
C ARG A 223 -1.72 -6.31 -35.31
N ASN A 224 -0.41 -6.11 -35.51
CA ASN A 224 0.31 -6.50 -36.73
C ASN A 224 0.85 -7.94 -36.71
N ARG A 225 0.62 -8.70 -35.60
CA ARG A 225 1.05 -10.09 -35.53
C ARG A 225 0.00 -11.04 -36.12
N THR A 226 0.48 -12.04 -36.85
CA THR A 226 -0.34 -13.16 -37.32
C THR A 226 -0.40 -14.27 -36.27
N PRO A 227 -1.56 -14.92 -36.07
CA PRO A 227 -1.66 -16.11 -35.20
C PRO A 227 -0.74 -17.22 -35.73
N LYS A 228 -0.04 -17.91 -34.82
CA LYS A 228 0.73 -19.12 -35.14
C LYS A 228 -0.02 -20.35 -34.64
N GLU A 229 0.11 -21.46 -35.37
CA GLU A 229 -0.39 -22.75 -34.91
C GLU A 229 0.27 -23.17 -33.59
N ARG A 230 -0.46 -23.85 -32.75
CA ARG A 230 -0.05 -24.23 -31.41
C ARG A 230 -0.21 -25.70 -31.13
N THR A 231 0.75 -26.25 -30.40
CA THR A 231 0.61 -27.57 -29.77
C THR A 231 -0.39 -27.46 -28.59
N ALA A 232 -1.25 -28.47 -28.46
CA ALA A 232 -2.16 -28.58 -27.33
C ALA A 232 -1.35 -28.68 -26.01
N ALA A 233 -1.71 -27.85 -25.03
CA ALA A 233 -1.11 -27.98 -23.70
C ALA A 233 -1.66 -29.23 -23.00
N PRO A 234 -0.81 -29.95 -22.23
CA PRO A 234 -1.27 -31.11 -21.46
C PRO A 234 -2.33 -30.74 -20.43
N GLY A 235 -3.24 -31.67 -20.11
CA GLY A 235 -4.39 -31.40 -19.22
C GLY A 235 -4.03 -30.90 -17.84
N TRP A 236 -2.90 -31.35 -17.28
CA TRP A 236 -2.39 -30.89 -15.99
C TRP A 236 -2.06 -29.38 -15.94
N ALA A 237 -1.77 -28.75 -17.08
CA ALA A 237 -1.48 -27.32 -17.14
C ALA A 237 -2.68 -26.45 -16.73
N LYS A 238 -3.93 -26.95 -16.82
CA LYS A 238 -5.12 -26.26 -16.30
C LYS A 238 -5.14 -26.18 -14.78
N ILE A 239 -4.67 -27.23 -14.11
CA ILE A 239 -4.59 -27.30 -12.64
C ILE A 239 -3.47 -26.40 -12.12
N MET A 240 -2.38 -26.29 -12.86
CA MET A 240 -1.25 -25.44 -12.47
C MET A 240 -1.55 -23.93 -12.50
N ALA A 241 -2.56 -23.50 -13.26
CA ALA A 241 -2.91 -22.09 -13.32
C ALA A 241 -3.35 -21.51 -11.94
N PRO A 242 -4.32 -22.08 -11.22
CA PRO A 242 -4.69 -21.58 -9.91
C PRO A 242 -3.57 -21.72 -8.89
N VAL A 243 -2.76 -22.77 -8.94
CA VAL A 243 -1.60 -22.95 -8.05
C VAL A 243 -0.56 -21.84 -8.28
N GLY A 244 -0.18 -21.59 -9.54
CA GLY A 244 0.75 -20.51 -9.87
C GLY A 244 0.24 -19.13 -9.47
N VAL A 245 -1.04 -18.85 -9.66
CA VAL A 245 -1.64 -17.59 -9.23
C VAL A 245 -1.69 -17.47 -7.70
N ALA A 246 -1.96 -18.55 -6.97
CA ALA A 246 -1.90 -18.56 -5.52
C ALA A 246 -0.49 -18.24 -4.99
N ILE A 247 0.55 -18.78 -5.63
CA ILE A 247 1.95 -18.45 -5.31
C ILE A 247 2.23 -16.95 -5.55
N ILE A 248 1.78 -16.40 -6.67
CA ILE A 248 1.93 -14.97 -6.99
C ILE A 248 1.24 -14.10 -5.93
N VAL A 249 0.02 -14.46 -5.52
CA VAL A 249 -0.73 -13.76 -4.46
C VAL A 249 0.04 -13.83 -3.13
N ALA A 250 0.55 -15.00 -2.77
CA ALA A 250 1.34 -15.18 -1.55
C ALA A 250 2.62 -14.34 -1.54
N LEU A 251 3.35 -14.28 -2.67
CA LEU A 251 4.53 -13.43 -2.83
C LEU A 251 4.17 -11.94 -2.67
N GLY A 252 3.06 -11.50 -3.26
CA GLY A 252 2.59 -10.13 -3.10
C GLY A 252 2.16 -9.82 -1.66
N ALA A 253 1.47 -10.75 -1.00
CA ALA A 253 1.08 -10.62 0.40
C ALA A 253 2.28 -10.57 1.37
N TYR A 254 3.41 -11.17 1.00
CA TYR A 254 4.66 -11.07 1.75
C TYR A 254 5.38 -9.72 1.57
N GLY A 255 5.05 -8.95 0.53
CA GLY A 255 5.71 -7.69 0.17
C GLY A 255 5.82 -6.68 1.32
N PRO A 256 4.74 -6.34 2.07
CA PRO A 256 4.83 -5.43 3.20
C PRO A 256 5.81 -5.89 4.28
N HIS A 257 5.89 -7.20 4.55
CA HIS A 257 6.86 -7.76 5.48
C HIS A 257 8.29 -7.63 4.96
N ALA A 258 8.53 -8.02 3.73
CA ALA A 258 9.87 -7.98 3.12
C ALA A 258 10.45 -6.57 3.05
N LEU A 259 9.61 -5.56 2.73
CA LEU A 259 10.07 -4.19 2.50
C LEU A 259 10.02 -3.32 3.76
N PHE A 260 9.07 -3.54 4.66
CA PHE A 260 8.81 -2.67 5.81
C PHE A 260 8.82 -3.39 7.15
N ARG A 261 9.11 -4.69 7.19
CA ARG A 261 9.10 -5.55 8.39
C ARG A 261 7.81 -5.48 9.21
N VAL A 262 6.71 -5.05 8.59
CA VAL A 262 5.39 -5.11 9.24
C VAL A 262 4.86 -6.53 9.25
N THR A 263 4.07 -6.85 10.27
CA THR A 263 3.44 -8.16 10.42
C THR A 263 1.93 -8.02 10.51
N PRO A 264 1.16 -9.01 10.04
CA PRO A 264 -0.30 -8.96 10.12
C PRO A 264 -0.86 -9.23 11.53
N TRP A 265 -0.01 -9.51 12.49
CA TRP A 265 -0.40 -9.75 13.89
C TRP A 265 0.66 -9.19 14.84
N PRO A 266 0.29 -8.89 16.10
CA PRO A 266 1.25 -8.49 17.12
C PRO A 266 2.25 -9.62 17.39
N MET A 267 3.55 -9.31 17.34
CA MET A 267 4.60 -10.29 17.61
C MET A 267 4.86 -10.47 19.12
N THR A 268 4.42 -9.52 19.93
CA THR A 268 4.50 -9.53 21.38
C THR A 268 3.19 -9.00 21.96
N ALA A 269 3.01 -9.11 23.26
CA ALA A 269 1.89 -8.46 23.92
C ALA A 269 1.94 -6.92 23.73
N VAL A 270 0.78 -6.32 23.56
CA VAL A 270 0.65 -4.86 23.52
C VAL A 270 1.03 -4.31 24.89
N VAL A 271 1.87 -3.28 24.90
CA VAL A 271 2.23 -2.61 26.17
C VAL A 271 1.00 -1.86 26.69
N GLU A 272 0.57 -2.25 27.87
CA GLU A 272 -0.52 -1.60 28.58
C GLU A 272 0.02 -0.47 29.47
N GLY A 273 -0.83 0.46 29.81
CA GLY A 273 -0.50 1.56 30.73
C GLY A 273 -1.07 2.91 30.30
N ALA A 274 -0.89 3.87 31.18
CA ALA A 274 -1.27 5.25 30.90
C ALA A 274 -0.32 5.90 29.87
N GLN A 275 -0.81 6.97 29.26
CA GLN A 275 -0.01 7.83 28.40
C GLN A 275 1.29 8.23 29.11
N ARG A 276 2.42 8.18 28.38
CA ARG A 276 3.72 8.63 28.92
C ARG A 276 3.65 10.10 29.33
N GLU A 277 4.35 10.42 30.43
CA GLU A 277 4.58 11.79 30.84
C GLU A 277 6.07 12.15 30.64
N ARG A 278 6.37 13.45 30.63
CA ARG A 278 7.75 13.88 30.55
C ARG A 278 8.48 13.56 31.84
N VAL A 279 9.49 12.70 31.76
CA VAL A 279 10.35 12.30 32.91
C VAL A 279 11.60 13.15 33.03
N MET A 280 11.88 14.00 32.03
CA MET A 280 12.96 14.96 32.04
C MET A 280 12.62 16.21 31.24
N GLN A 281 13.26 17.32 31.55
CA GLN A 281 13.23 18.51 30.73
C GLN A 281 14.38 18.47 29.72
N VAL A 282 14.10 18.90 28.49
CA VAL A 282 15.09 19.04 27.43
C VAL A 282 15.03 20.46 26.85
N ALA A 283 16.17 21.02 26.51
CA ALA A 283 16.20 22.27 25.79
C ALA A 283 15.56 22.11 24.42
N ILE A 284 14.57 22.93 24.12
CA ILE A 284 13.88 22.93 22.85
C ILE A 284 14.62 23.83 21.86
N PRO A 285 15.27 23.29 20.83
CA PRO A 285 16.08 24.10 19.92
C PRO A 285 15.18 24.99 19.05
N VAL A 286 15.68 26.19 18.73
CA VAL A 286 15.03 27.08 17.77
C VAL A 286 15.15 26.48 16.36
N GLU A 287 14.07 26.57 15.57
CA GLU A 287 14.06 26.06 14.22
C GLU A 287 14.97 26.83 13.27
N THR A 288 15.76 26.12 12.49
CA THR A 288 16.61 26.69 11.45
C THR A 288 16.04 26.43 10.06
N GLU A 289 16.48 27.23 9.06
CA GLU A 289 16.09 27.00 7.65
C GLU A 289 16.50 25.61 7.15
N TYR A 290 17.70 25.16 7.53
CA TYR A 290 18.16 23.81 7.21
C TYR A 290 17.23 22.74 7.78
N GLU A 291 16.75 22.91 9.00
CA GLU A 291 15.83 21.96 9.62
C GLU A 291 14.46 21.92 8.93
N ARG A 292 13.96 23.04 8.38
CA ARG A 292 12.74 23.04 7.57
C ARG A 292 12.91 22.17 6.32
N THR A 293 14.05 22.27 5.64
CA THR A 293 14.38 21.41 4.51
C THR A 293 14.42 19.93 4.93
N ILE A 294 15.13 19.61 6.03
CA ILE A 294 15.22 18.24 6.56
C ILE A 294 13.85 17.73 7.04
N GLY A 295 13.00 18.60 7.54
CA GLY A 295 11.61 18.27 7.90
C GLY A 295 10.84 17.72 6.71
N GLN A 296 11.00 18.32 5.54
CA GLN A 296 10.31 17.91 4.31
C GLN A 296 10.96 16.69 3.64
N GLU A 297 12.28 16.55 3.69
CA GLU A 297 13.00 15.47 3.00
C GLU A 297 13.11 14.19 3.84
N THR A 298 13.48 14.31 5.11
CA THR A 298 13.86 13.20 5.98
C THR A 298 12.84 12.96 7.09
N TYR A 299 12.54 13.96 7.90
CA TYR A 299 11.71 13.80 9.09
C TYR A 299 10.25 13.42 8.77
N LYS A 300 9.72 13.82 7.62
CA LYS A 300 8.39 13.39 7.17
C LYS A 300 8.20 11.86 7.20
N TRP A 301 9.29 11.11 6.99
CA TRP A 301 9.25 9.65 7.01
C TRP A 301 9.14 9.07 8.41
N CYS A 302 9.65 9.77 9.43
CA CYS A 302 9.39 9.43 10.83
C CYS A 302 7.90 9.57 11.13
N ARG A 303 7.28 10.66 10.67
CA ARG A 303 5.84 10.95 10.83
C ARG A 303 4.94 10.00 10.04
N PHE A 304 5.47 9.32 9.06
CA PHE A 304 4.72 8.28 8.33
C PHE A 304 4.39 7.09 9.24
N CYS A 305 5.31 6.72 10.12
CA CYS A 305 5.16 5.57 11.01
C CYS A 305 4.82 5.94 12.46
N HIS A 306 5.15 7.16 12.92
CA HIS A 306 5.01 7.58 14.31
C HIS A 306 4.08 8.78 14.46
N THR A 307 3.28 8.75 15.52
CA THR A 307 2.64 9.93 16.09
C THR A 307 3.55 10.56 17.14
N VAL A 308 3.33 11.83 17.49
CA VAL A 308 4.25 12.61 18.35
C VAL A 308 3.55 13.42 19.43
N LYS A 309 2.22 13.55 19.39
CA LYS A 309 1.46 14.36 20.34
C LYS A 309 0.85 13.50 21.44
N LYS A 310 0.56 14.14 22.57
CA LYS A 310 -0.11 13.51 23.71
C LYS A 310 -1.47 12.93 23.28
N GLY A 311 -1.74 11.70 23.67
CA GLY A 311 -3.01 11.03 23.38
C GLY A 311 -3.17 10.45 21.99
N GLU A 312 -2.28 10.76 21.03
CA GLU A 312 -2.35 10.13 19.71
C GLU A 312 -2.03 8.64 19.78
N LYS A 313 -2.78 7.84 19.02
CA LYS A 313 -2.58 6.38 18.92
C LYS A 313 -1.27 6.02 18.20
N ALA A 314 -0.75 4.86 18.52
CA ALA A 314 0.36 4.29 17.76
C ALA A 314 -0.07 3.96 16.32
N LEU A 315 0.83 4.15 15.37
CA LEU A 315 0.66 3.72 13.98
C LEU A 315 1.44 2.42 13.72
N VAL A 316 2.16 2.35 12.62
CA VAL A 316 3.11 1.25 12.32
C VAL A 316 4.24 1.23 13.37
N GLY A 317 4.62 2.40 13.88
CA GLY A 317 5.51 2.60 15.02
C GLY A 317 4.76 3.19 16.23
N PRO A 318 5.39 3.17 17.43
CA PRO A 318 4.81 3.72 18.65
C PRO A 318 4.67 5.24 18.59
N ASN A 319 3.80 5.81 19.43
CA ASN A 319 3.77 7.23 19.69
C ASN A 319 5.10 7.66 20.36
N LEU A 320 5.71 8.75 19.86
CA LEU A 320 6.99 9.28 20.35
C LEU A 320 6.82 10.46 21.33
N TYR A 321 5.59 10.81 21.73
CA TYR A 321 5.35 11.83 22.74
C TYR A 321 6.21 11.56 23.99
N ALA A 322 6.85 12.60 24.51
CA ALA A 322 7.66 12.56 25.74
C ALA A 322 8.74 11.47 25.76
N ILE A 323 9.35 11.16 24.59
CA ILE A 323 10.27 10.03 24.46
C ILE A 323 11.60 10.20 25.23
N TRP A 324 12.09 11.44 25.43
CA TRP A 324 13.36 11.68 26.13
C TRP A 324 13.30 11.26 27.59
N GLY A 325 14.33 10.52 28.03
CA GLY A 325 14.41 9.94 29.36
C GLY A 325 13.59 8.66 29.53
N GLN A 326 12.74 8.31 28.58
CA GLN A 326 11.93 7.10 28.65
C GLN A 326 12.76 5.83 28.38
N ARG A 327 12.43 4.78 29.10
CA ARG A 327 12.95 3.45 28.82
C ARG A 327 12.43 2.95 27.45
N ALA A 328 13.26 2.24 26.71
CA ALA A 328 12.85 1.64 25.44
C ALA A 328 11.64 0.69 25.64
N GLY A 329 10.80 0.57 24.60
CA GLY A 329 9.70 -0.38 24.62
C GLY A 329 8.58 -0.09 25.64
N THR A 330 8.31 1.17 25.98
CA THR A 330 7.34 1.56 27.03
C THR A 330 6.15 2.39 26.53
N ALA A 331 6.07 2.75 25.24
CA ALA A 331 4.89 3.47 24.76
C ALA A 331 3.65 2.56 24.83
N PRO A 332 2.55 3.02 25.47
CA PRO A 332 1.34 2.24 25.56
C PRO A 332 0.66 2.06 24.19
N GLY A 333 -0.15 1.03 24.06
CA GLY A 333 -0.91 0.73 22.85
C GLY A 333 -0.06 0.19 21.68
N PHE A 334 1.20 -0.27 21.94
CA PHE A 334 2.08 -0.77 20.89
C PHE A 334 2.69 -2.13 21.26
N ALA A 335 2.72 -3.05 20.27
CA ALA A 335 3.39 -4.35 20.36
C ALA A 335 4.79 -4.24 19.74
N TYR A 336 5.83 -4.29 20.55
CA TYR A 336 7.21 -4.11 20.14
C TYR A 336 7.83 -5.39 19.58
N SER A 337 8.92 -5.26 18.83
CA SER A 337 9.74 -6.42 18.44
C SER A 337 10.44 -7.03 19.65
N ALA A 338 10.77 -8.32 19.57
CA ALA A 338 11.53 -9.00 20.63
C ALA A 338 12.89 -8.32 20.91
N ALA A 339 13.52 -7.74 19.87
CA ALA A 339 14.78 -7.00 20.03
C ALA A 339 14.57 -5.73 20.91
N MET A 340 13.50 -4.98 20.69
CA MET A 340 13.18 -3.80 21.49
C MET A 340 12.84 -4.17 22.94
N MET A 341 12.12 -5.28 23.17
CA MET A 341 11.82 -5.76 24.51
C MET A 341 13.10 -6.19 25.24
N LYS A 342 14.01 -6.88 24.57
CA LYS A 342 15.34 -7.19 25.15
C LYS A 342 16.15 -5.92 25.46
N ALA A 343 16.08 -4.89 24.61
CA ALA A 343 16.74 -3.61 24.87
C ALA A 343 16.12 -2.90 26.08
N ARG A 344 14.79 -2.94 26.23
CA ARG A 344 14.08 -2.49 27.43
C ARG A 344 14.61 -3.19 28.69
N ASP A 345 14.69 -4.51 28.65
CA ASP A 345 15.09 -5.31 29.81
C ASP A 345 16.55 -5.03 30.20
N ARG A 346 17.41 -4.69 29.25
CA ARG A 346 18.78 -4.21 29.50
C ARG A 346 18.87 -2.75 29.97
N GLY A 347 17.75 -2.04 30.11
CA GLY A 347 17.71 -0.68 30.62
C GLY A 347 18.00 0.41 29.61
N LEU A 348 17.87 0.16 28.30
CA LEU A 348 18.05 1.20 27.28
C LEU A 348 17.09 2.37 27.53
N VAL A 349 17.64 3.58 27.61
CA VAL A 349 16.91 4.86 27.77
C VAL A 349 17.16 5.72 26.55
N TRP A 350 16.09 6.40 26.10
CA TRP A 350 16.16 7.30 24.96
C TRP A 350 16.70 8.68 25.35
N ASN A 351 17.77 9.07 24.71
CA ASN A 351 18.40 10.39 24.80
C ASN A 351 18.98 10.78 23.42
N ASP A 352 19.60 11.94 23.30
CA ASP A 352 20.18 12.42 22.05
C ASP A 352 21.11 11.40 21.41
N GLN A 353 22.00 10.79 22.20
CA GLN A 353 22.98 9.84 21.70
C GLN A 353 22.31 8.53 21.24
N THR A 354 21.48 7.92 22.08
CA THR A 354 20.85 6.63 21.76
C THR A 354 19.86 6.76 20.60
N ILE A 355 19.15 7.87 20.48
CA ILE A 355 18.29 8.15 19.31
C ILE A 355 19.17 8.37 18.07
N SER A 356 20.25 9.14 18.17
CA SER A 356 21.20 9.38 17.08
C SER A 356 21.75 8.06 16.54
N ASP A 357 22.26 7.20 17.41
CA ASP A 357 22.85 5.92 17.03
C ASP A 357 21.81 4.98 16.41
N TYR A 358 20.60 4.96 16.97
CA TYR A 358 19.53 4.12 16.46
C TYR A 358 19.06 4.55 15.07
N ILE A 359 18.89 5.85 14.79
CA ILE A 359 18.48 6.31 13.45
C ILE A 359 19.62 6.29 12.43
N ALA A 360 20.89 6.32 12.90
CA ALA A 360 22.06 6.20 12.03
C ALA A 360 22.18 4.82 11.40
N ASN A 361 21.91 3.77 12.18
CA ASN A 361 21.95 2.38 11.74
C ASN A 361 21.04 1.51 12.64
N PRO A 362 19.73 1.43 12.35
CA PRO A 362 18.81 0.70 13.23
C PRO A 362 19.20 -0.77 13.46
N ASP A 363 19.59 -1.49 12.42
CA ASP A 363 19.99 -2.90 12.52
C ASP A 363 21.32 -3.10 13.26
N GLY A 364 22.29 -2.20 13.07
CA GLY A 364 23.57 -2.24 13.77
C GLY A 364 23.42 -1.93 15.25
N PHE A 365 22.62 -0.94 15.59
CA PHE A 365 22.35 -0.57 16.99
C PHE A 365 21.49 -1.60 17.72
N MET A 366 20.47 -2.15 17.05
CA MET A 366 19.51 -3.10 17.62
C MET A 366 19.21 -4.22 16.62
N PRO A 367 20.04 -5.26 16.53
CA PRO A 367 19.82 -6.37 15.61
C PRO A 367 18.46 -7.05 15.84
N GLY A 368 17.70 -7.22 14.76
CA GLY A 368 16.34 -7.76 14.83
C GLY A 368 15.26 -6.74 15.18
N THR A 369 15.56 -5.44 15.14
CA THR A 369 14.54 -4.40 15.23
C THR A 369 13.55 -4.49 14.07
N SER A 370 12.28 -4.18 14.33
CA SER A 370 11.27 -4.02 13.27
C SER A 370 11.29 -2.65 12.62
N MET A 371 12.03 -1.68 13.18
CA MET A 371 12.09 -0.34 12.63
C MET A 371 12.91 -0.30 11.35
N ILE A 372 12.27 0.12 10.25
CA ILE A 372 12.90 0.49 9.00
C ILE A 372 12.60 1.96 8.71
N ILE A 373 13.65 2.73 8.40
CA ILE A 373 13.50 4.10 7.94
C ILE A 373 13.29 4.08 6.42
N SER A 374 12.10 4.48 5.97
CA SER A 374 11.70 4.34 4.55
C SER A 374 12.62 5.11 3.57
N SER A 375 13.22 6.23 4.03
CA SER A 375 14.21 6.99 3.26
C SER A 375 15.64 6.43 3.35
N GLY A 376 15.84 5.35 4.10
CA GLY A 376 17.14 4.82 4.49
C GLY A 376 17.66 5.38 5.80
N PRO A 377 18.67 4.74 6.41
CA PRO A 377 19.32 5.22 7.63
C PRO A 377 19.82 6.66 7.50
N VAL A 378 19.72 7.43 8.58
CA VAL A 378 20.20 8.84 8.61
C VAL A 378 21.67 8.86 8.96
N SER A 379 22.54 8.43 8.03
CA SER A 379 23.98 8.27 8.23
C SER A 379 24.74 9.62 8.33
N ASP A 380 24.26 10.67 7.66
CA ASP A 380 24.86 12.01 7.74
C ASP A 380 24.60 12.64 9.12
N ALA A 381 25.67 13.06 9.79
CA ALA A 381 25.62 13.58 11.16
C ALA A 381 24.82 14.90 11.26
N LYS A 382 24.93 15.78 10.26
CA LYS A 382 24.21 17.07 10.24
C LYS A 382 22.71 16.87 10.03
N LYS A 383 22.34 15.99 9.11
CA LYS A 383 20.93 15.59 8.88
C LYS A 383 20.37 14.91 10.13
N ARG A 384 21.14 14.07 10.78
CA ARG A 384 20.76 13.37 12.01
C ARG A 384 20.48 14.33 13.15
N GLN A 385 21.39 15.30 13.37
CA GLN A 385 21.18 16.33 14.39
C GLN A 385 19.94 17.18 14.10
N ALA A 386 19.72 17.58 12.85
CA ALA A 386 18.52 18.30 12.43
C ALA A 386 17.24 17.48 12.70
N THR A 387 17.26 16.18 12.37
CA THR A 387 16.14 15.25 12.65
C THR A 387 15.83 15.17 14.15
N ILE A 388 16.86 15.09 15.00
CA ILE A 388 16.73 15.07 16.47
C ILE A 388 16.14 16.38 16.98
N ASN A 389 16.59 17.52 16.47
CA ASN A 389 16.09 18.82 16.86
C ASN A 389 14.60 18.98 16.51
N ILE A 390 14.18 18.54 15.32
CA ILE A 390 12.78 18.54 14.92
C ILE A 390 11.98 17.61 15.85
N LEU A 391 12.48 16.39 16.11
CA LEU A 391 11.83 15.44 17.00
C LEU A 391 11.65 16.01 18.41
N LYS A 392 12.66 16.71 18.96
CA LYS A 392 12.55 17.40 20.26
C LYS A 392 11.41 18.41 20.28
N ARG A 393 11.34 19.28 19.28
CA ARG A 393 10.26 20.27 19.19
C ARG A 393 8.88 19.61 19.15
N GLU A 394 8.74 18.56 18.34
CA GLU A 394 7.44 17.91 18.13
C GLU A 394 6.98 17.01 19.28
N THR A 395 7.91 16.45 20.07
CA THR A 395 7.56 15.47 21.12
C THR A 395 7.71 15.99 22.53
N MET A 396 8.52 17.05 22.72
CA MET A 396 8.84 17.65 24.02
C MET A 396 8.44 19.13 24.09
N GLY A 397 8.15 19.79 22.97
CA GLY A 397 7.72 21.18 22.92
C GLY A 397 6.27 21.36 23.40
N PRO A 398 5.85 22.61 23.67
CA PRO A 398 4.48 22.92 24.14
C PRO A 398 3.38 22.40 23.18
N GLN A 399 3.64 22.41 21.89
CA GLN A 399 2.68 21.92 20.88
C GLN A 399 2.45 20.41 20.93
N ALA A 400 3.32 19.66 21.59
CA ALA A 400 3.17 18.22 21.79
C ALA A 400 2.01 17.88 22.74
N ASP A 401 1.67 18.81 23.64
CA ASP A 401 0.60 18.65 24.63
C ASP A 401 -0.79 18.99 24.06
N VAL A 402 -0.82 19.72 22.94
CA VAL A 402 -2.09 20.09 22.29
C VAL A 402 -2.56 18.88 21.51
N ALA A 403 -3.66 18.29 21.97
CA ALA A 403 -4.33 17.21 21.24
C ALA A 403 -4.67 17.67 19.83
N SER A 404 -4.41 16.83 18.83
CA SER A 404 -4.83 17.13 17.47
C SER A 404 -6.36 17.18 17.43
N PRO A 405 -7.01 18.25 16.91
CA PRO A 405 -8.44 18.24 16.71
C PRO A 405 -8.78 17.07 15.78
N GLY A 406 -9.48 16.06 16.29
CA GLY A 406 -9.80 14.84 15.54
C GLY A 406 -8.61 13.87 15.39
N GLY A 407 -7.81 13.69 16.42
CA GLY A 407 -6.69 12.75 16.47
C GLY A 407 -7.13 11.30 16.32
N HIS A 408 -7.34 10.88 15.06
CA HIS A 408 -7.54 9.49 14.66
C HIS A 408 -6.77 9.22 13.35
#